data_9893ae5571cde01cd17fc3be9cd54cd8
#
_entry.id   9893ae5571cde01cd17fc3be9cd54cd8
#
_cell.length_a   1.000
_cell.length_b   1.000
_cell.length_c   1.000
_cell.angle_alpha   90.00
_cell.angle_beta   90.00
_cell.angle_gamma   90.00
#
_symmetry.space_group_name_H-M   'P 1'
#
loop_
_entity.id
_entity.type
_entity.pdbx_description
1 polymer ?
#
loop_
_entity_poly.entity_id
_entity_poly.type
_entity_poly.pdbx_seq_one_letter_code
_entity_poly.pdbx_strand_id
1 'polypeptide(L)'
;MDESDAVDEALDDEAAPSSYTSESTEGSAAPVRRPSNTGPAAATGRRKEAIARVRIVPGTGRWTINGRELESYFPNKVHQQAVNEPFKILELDGTYDVLARVHGGGASGQAGALRLGIARCLNELDEEANRPLLKKAGFMTRDARIKERKKAGLKKARKAPQYSKR
;
A
#
# COMPACT_ATOMS: atom_id res chain seq x y z
N MET A 1 -49.74 14.75 -73.73
CA MET A 1 -50.19 15.84 -72.82
C MET A 1 -49.75 15.41 -71.45
N ASP A 2 -48.75 15.89 -71.18
CA ASP A 2 -48.13 16.83 -70.23
C ASP A 2 -47.59 16.07 -69.05
N GLU A 3 -46.33 16.01 -69.02
CA GLU A 3 -45.36 16.93 -68.40
C GLU A 3 -45.62 17.12 -66.93
N SER A 4 -44.69 16.67 -66.13
CA SER A 4 -43.76 17.56 -65.43
C SER A 4 -42.85 16.80 -64.47
N ASP A 5 -41.62 16.86 -64.73
CA ASP A 5 -40.49 17.14 -63.89
C ASP A 5 -40.69 17.18 -62.39
N ALA A 6 -40.02 16.27 -61.70
CA ALA A 6 -39.62 16.53 -60.32
C ALA A 6 -38.17 16.10 -60.17
N VAL A 7 -37.38 17.09 -59.97
CA VAL A 7 -35.92 17.07 -59.76
C VAL A 7 -35.56 16.30 -58.53
N ASP A 8 -34.66 15.40 -58.73
CA ASP A 8 -33.97 14.60 -57.73
C ASP A 8 -32.90 15.48 -57.06
N GLU A 9 -33.10 15.84 -55.85
CA GLU A 9 -32.13 16.60 -55.04
C GLU A 9 -31.42 15.60 -54.13
N ALA A 10 -30.29 15.14 -54.62
CA ALA A 10 -29.36 14.30 -53.83
C ALA A 10 -28.79 15.13 -52.67
N LEU A 11 -29.14 14.74 -51.47
CA LEU A 11 -28.45 15.21 -50.25
C LEU A 11 -27.24 14.32 -50.03
N ASP A 12 -26.07 14.87 -50.40
CA ASP A 12 -24.76 14.36 -50.00
C ASP A 12 -24.61 14.43 -48.50
N ASP A 13 -24.76 13.30 -47.82
CA ASP A 13 -24.41 13.12 -46.41
C ASP A 13 -22.90 12.84 -46.33
N GLU A 14 -22.10 13.88 -46.36
CA GLU A 14 -20.67 13.83 -46.05
C GLU A 14 -20.48 13.49 -44.58
N ALA A 15 -20.38 12.19 -44.29
CA ALA A 15 -19.91 11.69 -43.02
C ALA A 15 -18.44 12.12 -42.80
N ALA A 16 -18.24 13.14 -42.01
CA ALA A 16 -16.92 13.56 -41.57
C ALA A 16 -16.24 12.41 -40.80
N PRO A 17 -14.98 12.08 -41.11
CA PRO A 17 -14.25 11.09 -40.36
C PRO A 17 -13.91 11.63 -38.96
N SER A 18 -14.51 11.05 -37.93
CA SER A 18 -14.12 11.29 -36.55
C SER A 18 -12.71 10.74 -36.32
N SER A 19 -11.72 11.58 -36.51
CA SER A 19 -10.34 11.27 -36.15
C SER A 19 -10.24 11.29 -34.63
N TYR A 20 -10.42 10.15 -33.97
CA TYR A 20 -9.96 9.94 -32.62
C TYR A 20 -8.44 9.90 -32.63
N THR A 21 -7.83 11.06 -32.49
CA THR A 21 -6.41 11.14 -32.17
C THR A 21 -6.26 10.72 -30.73
N SER A 22 -5.94 9.45 -30.52
CA SER A 22 -5.42 8.96 -29.28
C SER A 22 -4.03 9.57 -29.09
N GLU A 23 -3.96 10.79 -28.60
CA GLU A 23 -2.73 11.33 -28.06
C GLU A 23 -2.37 10.49 -26.84
N SER A 24 -1.49 9.53 -27.06
CA SER A 24 -0.73 8.88 -25.99
C SER A 24 0.05 9.99 -25.30
N THR A 25 -0.54 10.56 -24.25
CA THR A 25 0.18 11.40 -23.31
C THR A 25 1.28 10.52 -22.74
N GLU A 26 2.48 10.64 -23.32
CA GLU A 26 3.69 10.09 -22.71
C GLU A 26 3.67 10.56 -21.26
N GLY A 27 3.52 9.60 -20.34
CA GLY A 27 3.42 9.87 -18.93
C GLY A 27 4.64 10.67 -18.49
N SER A 28 4.43 11.96 -18.32
CA SER A 28 5.34 12.78 -17.54
C SER A 28 5.55 12.06 -16.23
N ALA A 29 6.72 11.44 -16.06
CA ALA A 29 7.12 10.83 -14.80
C ALA A 29 6.95 11.90 -13.73
N ALA A 30 6.00 11.70 -12.83
CA ALA A 30 5.77 12.62 -11.72
C ALA A 30 7.13 12.85 -11.05
N PRO A 31 7.48 14.10 -10.71
CA PRO A 31 8.78 14.41 -10.13
C PRO A 31 8.95 13.58 -8.86
N VAL A 32 9.97 12.72 -8.84
CA VAL A 32 10.32 11.91 -7.67
C VAL A 32 10.49 12.86 -6.48
N ARG A 33 9.59 12.77 -5.53
CA ARG A 33 9.54 13.63 -4.37
C ARG A 33 10.80 13.37 -3.52
N ARG A 34 11.74 14.29 -3.52
CA ARG A 34 12.92 14.18 -2.66
C ARG A 34 12.52 14.60 -1.26
N PRO A 35 12.74 13.77 -0.23
CA PRO A 35 12.45 14.14 1.14
C PRO A 35 13.30 15.33 1.56
N SER A 36 12.74 16.24 2.32
CA SER A 36 13.40 17.44 2.83
C SER A 36 14.57 17.11 3.77
N ASN A 37 14.49 15.96 4.44
CA ASN A 37 15.53 15.46 5.33
C ASN A 37 15.95 14.05 4.90
N THR A 38 17.18 13.91 4.40
CA THR A 38 17.73 12.67 3.89
C THR A 38 18.55 11.92 4.95
N GLY A 39 18.35 12.21 6.22
CA GLY A 39 19.06 11.58 7.33
C GLY A 39 18.67 10.12 7.59
N PRO A 40 19.44 9.40 8.43
CA PRO A 40 18.99 8.10 8.94
C PRO A 40 17.90 8.29 9.98
N ALA A 41 16.86 7.42 9.96
CA ALA A 41 15.82 7.40 10.98
C ALA A 41 15.65 6.00 11.56
N ALA A 42 15.21 5.90 12.82
CA ALA A 42 15.03 4.64 13.48
C ALA A 42 13.76 4.64 14.34
N ALA A 43 12.88 3.66 14.11
CA ALA A 43 11.64 3.53 14.87
C ALA A 43 11.28 2.08 15.18
N THR A 44 10.36 1.92 16.11
CA THR A 44 9.84 0.59 16.49
C THR A 44 8.38 0.45 16.07
N GLY A 45 8.08 -0.62 15.34
CA GLY A 45 6.72 -1.03 15.03
C GLY A 45 6.31 -2.27 15.83
N ARG A 46 5.01 -2.39 16.12
CA ARG A 46 4.46 -3.51 16.88
C ARG A 46 3.12 -3.96 16.31
N ARG A 47 2.91 -5.29 16.22
CA ARG A 47 1.61 -5.88 15.87
C ARG A 47 1.45 -7.22 16.57
N LYS A 48 0.34 -7.41 17.32
CA LYS A 48 0.15 -8.57 18.20
C LYS A 48 1.37 -8.72 19.12
N GLU A 49 2.08 -9.84 19.04
CA GLU A 49 3.32 -10.12 19.78
C GLU A 49 4.60 -9.80 19.01
N ALA A 50 4.45 -9.43 17.72
CA ALA A 50 5.61 -9.10 16.89
C ALA A 50 6.12 -7.70 17.18
N ILE A 51 7.43 -7.57 17.29
CA ILE A 51 8.16 -6.32 17.48
C ILE A 51 9.21 -6.19 16.37
N ALA A 52 9.20 -5.07 15.66
CA ALA A 52 10.17 -4.74 14.63
C ALA A 52 10.91 -3.47 15.02
N ARG A 53 12.23 -3.54 15.15
CA ARG A 53 13.13 -2.38 15.24
C ARG A 53 13.63 -2.09 13.84
N VAL A 54 13.25 -0.96 13.30
CA VAL A 54 13.56 -0.55 11.92
C VAL A 54 14.52 0.61 11.97
N ARG A 55 15.51 0.57 11.10
CA ARG A 55 16.38 1.69 10.78
C ARG A 55 16.38 1.85 9.27
N ILE A 56 16.12 3.05 8.80
CA ILE A 56 16.25 3.42 7.39
C ILE A 56 17.42 4.34 7.21
N VAL A 57 18.14 4.14 6.12
CA VAL A 57 19.33 4.93 5.75
C VAL A 57 19.20 5.28 4.28
N PRO A 58 19.59 6.46 3.83
CA PRO A 58 19.66 6.77 2.40
C PRO A 58 20.51 5.72 1.67
N GLY A 59 19.98 5.19 0.57
CA GLY A 59 20.64 4.08 -0.11
C GLY A 59 20.03 3.74 -1.47
N THR A 60 20.05 2.48 -1.80
CA THR A 60 19.68 1.93 -3.11
C THR A 60 18.42 1.07 -3.09
N GLY A 61 17.67 1.06 -1.98
CA GLY A 61 16.48 0.23 -1.82
C GLY A 61 16.77 -1.20 -1.36
N ARG A 62 17.92 -1.43 -0.73
CA ARG A 62 18.29 -2.75 -0.21
C ARG A 62 17.57 -3.05 1.10
N TRP A 63 17.06 -4.28 1.24
CA TRP A 63 16.35 -4.75 2.43
C TRP A 63 17.17 -5.80 3.18
N THR A 64 17.39 -5.58 4.46
CA THR A 64 18.04 -6.55 5.34
C THR A 64 17.20 -6.75 6.60
N ILE A 65 16.59 -7.93 6.74
CA ILE A 65 15.71 -8.30 7.86
C ILE A 65 16.36 -9.49 8.58
N ASN A 66 16.80 -9.28 9.82
CA ASN A 66 17.54 -10.29 10.59
C ASN A 66 18.73 -10.91 9.81
N GLY A 67 19.42 -10.12 9.00
CA GLY A 67 20.54 -10.57 8.18
C GLY A 67 20.17 -11.29 6.88
N ARG A 68 18.88 -11.35 6.53
CA ARG A 68 18.35 -11.95 5.29
C ARG A 68 17.70 -10.90 4.42
N GLU A 69 17.62 -11.16 3.12
CA GLU A 69 16.89 -10.32 2.18
C GLU A 69 15.37 -10.44 2.38
N LEU A 70 14.62 -9.43 1.94
CA LEU A 70 13.16 -9.36 2.07
C LEU A 70 12.45 -10.60 1.50
N GLU A 71 12.85 -11.04 0.32
CA GLU A 71 12.23 -12.19 -0.36
C GLU A 71 12.50 -13.51 0.37
N SER A 72 13.72 -13.67 0.87
CA SER A 72 14.11 -14.85 1.67
C SER A 72 13.41 -14.89 3.02
N TYR A 73 13.17 -13.71 3.65
CA TYR A 73 12.52 -13.63 4.96
C TYR A 73 10.98 -13.74 4.86
N PHE A 74 10.37 -13.09 3.85
CA PHE A 74 8.95 -13.16 3.54
C PHE A 74 8.72 -13.78 2.17
N PRO A 75 8.60 -15.12 2.05
CA PRO A 75 8.35 -15.78 0.76
C PRO A 75 7.02 -15.38 0.13
N ASN A 76 6.04 -14.97 0.96
CA ASN A 76 4.73 -14.56 0.49
C ASN A 76 4.76 -13.12 -0.03
N LYS A 77 4.47 -12.94 -1.32
CA LYS A 77 4.42 -11.63 -2.01
C LYS A 77 3.46 -10.64 -1.35
N VAL A 78 2.35 -11.11 -0.74
CA VAL A 78 1.42 -10.24 -0.01
C VAL A 78 2.10 -9.56 1.18
N HIS A 79 2.99 -10.28 1.88
CA HIS A 79 3.74 -9.69 3.00
C HIS A 79 4.80 -8.71 2.52
N GLN A 80 5.50 -9.02 1.41
CA GLN A 80 6.46 -8.12 0.78
C GLN A 80 5.76 -6.82 0.35
N GLN A 81 4.61 -6.95 -0.32
CA GLN A 81 3.81 -5.80 -0.74
C GLN A 81 3.37 -4.96 0.45
N ALA A 82 2.80 -5.58 1.50
CA ALA A 82 2.35 -4.88 2.69
C ALA A 82 3.47 -4.10 3.40
N VAL A 83 4.70 -4.62 3.38
CA VAL A 83 5.87 -3.97 3.98
C VAL A 83 6.34 -2.79 3.13
N ASN A 84 6.21 -2.87 1.79
CA ASN A 84 6.62 -1.81 0.86
C ASN A 84 5.57 -0.70 0.67
N GLU A 85 4.31 -0.93 1.08
CA GLU A 85 3.22 0.05 0.93
C GLU A 85 3.55 1.47 1.41
N PRO A 86 4.22 1.71 2.57
CA PRO A 86 4.55 3.06 3.02
C PRO A 86 5.46 3.82 2.06
N PHE A 87 6.42 3.15 1.43
CA PHE A 87 7.30 3.75 0.43
C PHE A 87 6.55 4.09 -0.86
N LYS A 88 5.66 3.19 -1.31
CA LYS A 88 4.84 3.41 -2.51
C LYS A 88 3.91 4.62 -2.39
N ILE A 89 3.27 4.77 -1.22
CA ILE A 89 2.34 5.92 -1.00
C ILE A 89 3.08 7.26 -1.00
N LEU A 90 4.34 7.25 -0.56
CA LEU A 90 5.17 8.44 -0.53
C LEU A 90 6.01 8.62 -1.80
N GLU A 91 5.92 7.69 -2.76
CA GLU A 91 6.72 7.67 -4.00
C GLU A 91 8.24 7.70 -3.73
N LEU A 92 8.67 6.99 -2.67
CA LEU A 92 10.05 6.91 -2.21
C LEU A 92 10.68 5.53 -2.45
N ASP A 93 10.13 4.74 -3.37
CA ASP A 93 10.65 3.42 -3.71
C ASP A 93 12.13 3.52 -4.17
N GLY A 94 12.98 2.67 -3.59
CA GLY A 94 14.40 2.60 -3.95
C GLY A 94 15.29 3.72 -3.39
N THR A 95 14.75 4.65 -2.62
CA THR A 95 15.53 5.79 -2.08
C THR A 95 16.26 5.44 -0.79
N TYR A 96 15.77 4.47 -0.03
CA TYR A 96 16.28 4.10 1.28
C TYR A 96 16.62 2.63 1.40
N ASP A 97 17.69 2.32 2.10
CA ASP A 97 18.00 0.99 2.57
C ASP A 97 17.33 0.74 3.92
N VAL A 98 16.73 -0.44 4.08
CA VAL A 98 15.99 -0.82 5.29
C VAL A 98 16.73 -1.90 6.05
N LEU A 99 17.14 -1.57 7.28
CA LEU A 99 17.75 -2.49 8.23
C LEU A 99 16.75 -2.79 9.34
N ALA A 100 16.29 -4.03 9.46
CA ALA A 100 15.30 -4.39 10.45
C ALA A 100 15.70 -5.60 11.30
N ARG A 101 15.43 -5.50 12.60
CA ARG A 101 15.47 -6.62 13.54
C ARG A 101 14.06 -6.91 14.01
N VAL A 102 13.58 -8.12 13.70
CA VAL A 102 12.20 -8.53 13.97
C VAL A 102 12.19 -9.77 14.84
N HIS A 103 11.33 -9.79 15.87
CA HIS A 103 11.17 -10.94 16.74
C HIS A 103 9.73 -11.06 17.25
N GLY A 104 9.37 -12.24 17.72
CA GLY A 104 8.05 -12.55 18.26
C GLY A 104 6.96 -12.71 17.20
N GLY A 105 5.84 -13.26 17.58
CA GLY A 105 4.69 -13.49 16.70
C GLY A 105 4.96 -14.40 15.50
N GLY A 106 4.19 -14.26 14.44
CA GLY A 106 4.34 -15.00 13.18
C GLY A 106 4.54 -14.05 11.99
N ALA A 107 4.83 -14.59 10.80
CA ALA A 107 5.17 -13.83 9.59
C ALA A 107 4.21 -12.68 9.28
N SER A 108 2.89 -12.91 9.34
CA SER A 108 1.88 -11.87 9.13
C SER A 108 1.90 -10.76 10.22
N GLY A 109 2.18 -11.12 11.48
CA GLY A 109 2.36 -10.16 12.56
C GLY A 109 3.61 -9.33 12.38
N GLN A 110 4.70 -9.98 11.98
CA GLN A 110 6.00 -9.35 11.73
C GLN A 110 5.95 -8.40 10.54
N ALA A 111 5.29 -8.77 9.43
CA ALA A 111 5.09 -7.88 8.29
C ALA A 111 4.31 -6.61 8.68
N GLY A 112 3.22 -6.75 9.46
CA GLY A 112 2.48 -5.60 9.97
C GLY A 112 3.24 -4.74 10.98
N ALA A 113 4.10 -5.35 11.82
CA ALA A 113 4.97 -4.62 12.72
C ALA A 113 6.04 -3.84 11.94
N LEU A 114 6.63 -4.47 10.92
CA LEU A 114 7.63 -3.85 10.06
C LEU A 114 7.03 -2.66 9.30
N ARG A 115 5.84 -2.82 8.71
CA ARG A 115 5.11 -1.72 8.05
C ARG A 115 4.93 -0.50 8.96
N LEU A 116 4.45 -0.72 10.18
CA LEU A 116 4.29 0.37 11.16
C LEU A 116 5.62 1.01 11.54
N GLY A 117 6.69 0.21 11.68
CA GLY A 117 8.03 0.71 11.97
C GLY A 117 8.56 1.62 10.86
N ILE A 118 8.43 1.19 9.61
CA ILE A 118 8.82 1.98 8.43
C ILE A 118 8.03 3.29 8.36
N ALA A 119 6.72 3.23 8.50
CA ALA A 119 5.87 4.42 8.48
C ALA A 119 6.29 5.46 9.54
N ARG A 120 6.69 4.99 10.73
CA ARG A 120 7.20 5.87 11.78
C ARG A 120 8.56 6.47 11.44
N CYS A 121 9.48 5.68 10.86
CA CYS A 121 10.75 6.21 10.39
C CYS A 121 10.55 7.30 9.32
N LEU A 122 9.69 7.04 8.35
CA LEU A 122 9.39 8.01 7.28
C LEU A 122 8.72 9.28 7.83
N ASN A 123 7.88 9.15 8.87
CA ASN A 123 7.31 10.30 9.56
C ASN A 123 8.36 11.12 10.33
N GLU A 124 9.38 10.48 10.89
CA GLU A 124 10.47 11.15 11.60
C GLU A 124 11.36 11.95 10.66
N LEU A 125 11.53 11.50 9.41
CA LEU A 125 12.31 12.21 8.39
C LEU A 125 11.63 13.49 7.91
N ASP A 126 10.33 13.46 7.69
CA ASP A 126 9.54 14.60 7.23
C ASP A 126 8.12 14.48 7.77
N GLU A 127 7.87 15.12 8.91
CA GLU A 127 6.57 15.03 9.56
C GLU A 127 5.50 15.78 8.77
N GLU A 128 5.81 16.96 8.26
CA GLU A 128 4.83 17.81 7.59
C GLU A 128 4.33 17.21 6.27
N ALA A 129 5.24 16.66 5.48
CA ALA A 129 4.91 16.11 4.17
C ALA A 129 4.37 14.66 4.25
N ASN A 130 4.96 13.82 5.09
CA ASN A 130 4.67 12.38 5.09
C ASN A 130 3.48 12.02 5.99
N ARG A 131 3.32 12.70 7.12
CA ARG A 131 2.28 12.38 8.11
C ARG A 131 0.84 12.39 7.57
N PRO A 132 0.40 13.37 6.77
CA PRO A 132 -0.97 13.39 6.25
C PRO A 132 -1.28 12.15 5.40
N LEU A 133 -0.35 11.75 4.53
CA LEU A 133 -0.50 10.62 3.62
C LEU A 133 -0.49 9.29 4.39
N LEU A 134 0.49 9.10 5.28
CA LEU A 134 0.61 7.90 6.11
C LEU A 134 -0.57 7.73 7.08
N LYS A 135 -1.08 8.83 7.64
CA LYS A 135 -2.25 8.82 8.52
C LYS A 135 -3.53 8.48 7.75
N LYS A 136 -3.72 9.07 6.55
CA LYS A 136 -4.85 8.76 5.66
C LYS A 136 -4.87 7.27 5.27
N ALA A 137 -3.71 6.67 5.01
CA ALA A 137 -3.55 5.25 4.72
C ALA A 137 -3.67 4.34 5.96
N GLY A 138 -3.73 4.90 7.18
CA GLY A 138 -3.85 4.13 8.42
C GLY A 138 -2.55 3.46 8.91
N PHE A 139 -1.39 3.82 8.36
CA PHE A 139 -0.11 3.17 8.69
C PHE A 139 0.53 3.66 9.99
N MET A 140 0.05 4.77 10.54
CA MET A 140 0.55 5.34 11.80
C MET A 140 -0.09 4.69 13.04
N THR A 141 -1.19 3.96 12.87
CA THR A 141 -1.95 3.36 13.97
C THR A 141 -1.57 1.89 14.15
N ARG A 142 -1.32 1.50 15.40
CA ARG A 142 -1.11 0.08 15.74
C ARG A 142 -2.42 -0.69 15.59
N ASP A 143 -2.41 -1.81 14.87
CA ASP A 143 -3.52 -2.77 14.84
C ASP A 143 -3.60 -3.52 16.18
N ALA A 144 -4.62 -3.22 16.96
CA ALA A 144 -4.83 -3.79 18.30
C ALA A 144 -5.54 -5.16 18.28
N ARG A 145 -5.99 -5.65 17.10
CA ARG A 145 -6.74 -6.91 17.00
C ARG A 145 -5.89 -8.10 17.39
N ILE A 146 -6.29 -8.77 18.49
CA ILE A 146 -5.70 -10.02 18.98
C ILE A 146 -6.78 -11.09 19.05
N LYS A 147 -6.38 -12.37 19.13
CA LYS A 147 -7.32 -13.47 19.31
C LYS A 147 -7.91 -13.42 20.72
N GLU A 148 -9.24 -13.35 20.84
CA GLU A 148 -9.93 -13.40 22.12
C GLU A 148 -9.81 -14.80 22.76
N ARG A 149 -9.67 -14.83 24.10
CA ARG A 149 -9.65 -16.05 24.89
C ARG A 149 -11.01 -16.76 24.83
N LYS A 150 -10.99 -18.09 24.69
CA LYS A 150 -12.19 -18.91 24.86
C LYS A 150 -12.76 -18.69 26.26
N LYS A 151 -14.08 -18.52 26.37
CA LYS A 151 -14.78 -18.35 27.65
C LYS A 151 -15.45 -19.66 28.07
N ALA A 152 -15.56 -19.87 29.38
CA ALA A 152 -16.30 -21.01 29.93
C ALA A 152 -17.77 -20.95 29.49
N GLY A 153 -18.41 -22.11 29.23
CA GLY A 153 -19.80 -22.20 28.77
C GLY A 153 -20.00 -21.88 27.28
N LEU A 154 -19.02 -21.32 26.56
CA LEU A 154 -19.11 -21.02 25.15
C LEU A 154 -18.30 -22.00 24.29
N LYS A 155 -18.71 -22.24 23.04
CA LYS A 155 -17.95 -23.05 22.07
C LYS A 155 -16.67 -22.35 21.58
N LYS A 156 -16.71 -21.00 21.47
CA LYS A 156 -15.60 -20.10 21.12
C LYS A 156 -15.60 -18.89 22.06
N ALA A 157 -14.87 -17.85 21.75
CA ALA A 157 -14.84 -16.63 22.55
C ALA A 157 -16.23 -15.98 22.71
N ARG A 158 -17.06 -16.03 21.67
CA ARG A 158 -18.39 -15.41 21.60
C ARG A 158 -19.51 -16.34 21.09
N LYS A 159 -19.20 -17.55 20.63
CA LYS A 159 -20.19 -18.49 20.10
C LYS A 159 -20.76 -19.35 21.21
N ALA A 160 -22.05 -19.18 21.50
CA ALA A 160 -22.81 -20.02 22.45
C ALA A 160 -23.13 -21.40 21.86
N PRO A 161 -23.37 -22.43 22.69
CA PRO A 161 -24.03 -23.66 22.29
C PRO A 161 -25.41 -23.40 21.74
N GLN A 162 -25.89 -24.31 20.88
CA GLN A 162 -27.26 -24.29 20.38
C GLN A 162 -28.23 -24.50 21.57
N TYR A 163 -29.18 -23.59 21.72
CA TYR A 163 -30.26 -23.78 22.69
C TYR A 163 -31.28 -24.78 22.11
N SER A 164 -31.54 -25.86 22.84
CA SER A 164 -32.56 -26.82 22.48
C SER A 164 -33.84 -26.45 23.23
N LYS A 165 -34.88 -26.01 22.49
CA LYS A 165 -36.22 -25.86 23.04
C LYS A 165 -36.87 -27.27 23.05
N ARG A 166 -37.33 -27.68 24.19
CA ARG A 166 -38.29 -28.79 24.37
C ARG A 166 -39.59 -28.25 24.85
#